data_f08df3498b67ca7354d4cf38b4055ed3
#
_entry.id   f08df3498b67ca7354d4cf38b4055ed3
#
_cell.length_a   1.000
_cell.length_b   1.000
_cell.length_c   1.000
_cell.angle_alpha   90.00
_cell.angle_beta   90.00
_cell.angle_gamma   90.00
#
_symmetry.space_group_name_H-M   'P 1'
#
loop_
_entity.id
_entity.type
_entity.pdbx_description
1 polymer ?
#
loop_
_entity_poly.entity_id
_entity_poly.type
_entity_poly.pdbx_seq_one_letter_code
_entity_poly.pdbx_strand_id
1 'polypeptide(L)'
;MNSNGRRSRRSVIQGLGAGALLAAVGCTPTPVSTGPDYPRAFSRKPWAAPRVSMDAVIRVIVGPRPYRPSGFRVERERFDDKIVVHNYGHGGGGLSLGWGSSALAVREAANLVPGEVAVIGSGIMGLCTARLLQDAGWSVTIYTRDVYRHTTSNVAAGEWGPFSTHDDSLVDSAFLARLDWAARISHHAYTNLTGSKYGVRWLESYELYGAPVGERSGSTYDDLFTYQGVLNPGEHPFGERYARRMVTMQIDPGTLLRQLTADFQIAGGKFVIRNFENLDSVLALSEPVIFNCTGLGAAKLFNDTDIIP
;
A
#
# COMPACT_ATOMS: atom_id res chain seq x y z
N MET A 1 -59.63 51.44 9.61
CA MET A 1 -59.34 50.00 9.79
C MET A 1 -58.47 49.56 8.64
N ASN A 2 -57.29 49.13 8.94
CA ASN A 2 -56.17 48.92 8.00
C ASN A 2 -56.40 47.79 7.00
N SER A 3 -56.02 48.03 5.76
CA SER A 3 -55.80 47.01 4.76
C SER A 3 -54.40 47.22 4.12
N ASN A 4 -53.44 46.35 4.47
CA ASN A 4 -52.09 46.30 3.93
C ASN A 4 -52.14 45.73 2.51
N GLY A 5 -51.76 46.53 1.52
CA GLY A 5 -51.51 46.15 0.15
C GLY A 5 -50.12 45.55 -0.03
N ARG A 6 -50.03 44.26 -0.37
CA ARG A 6 -48.80 43.61 -0.81
C ARG A 6 -48.43 44.13 -2.20
N ARG A 7 -47.29 44.80 -2.33
CA ARG A 7 -46.69 45.16 -3.63
C ARG A 7 -46.01 43.94 -4.25
N SER A 8 -46.45 43.60 -5.44
CA SER A 8 -45.92 42.53 -6.28
C SER A 8 -44.55 42.88 -6.83
N ARG A 9 -43.63 41.90 -6.85
CA ARG A 9 -42.26 42.01 -7.34
C ARG A 9 -42.11 42.05 -8.90
N ARG A 10 -43.19 42.45 -9.63
CA ARG A 10 -43.22 42.46 -11.10
C ARG A 10 -43.08 43.83 -11.77
N SER A 11 -42.81 44.90 -11.05
CA SER A 11 -42.80 46.24 -11.61
C SER A 11 -41.41 46.96 -11.59
N VAL A 12 -40.31 46.20 -11.53
CA VAL A 12 -38.96 46.83 -11.55
C VAL A 12 -38.13 46.48 -12.81
N ILE A 13 -38.75 45.81 -13.79
CA ILE A 13 -38.04 45.51 -15.07
C ILE A 13 -38.80 46.13 -16.21
N GLN A 14 -38.96 47.47 -16.17
CA GLN A 14 -39.31 48.29 -17.40
C GLN A 14 -38.73 49.67 -17.19
N GLY A 15 -37.52 49.89 -17.66
CA GLY A 15 -36.92 51.20 -17.75
C GLY A 15 -35.41 51.15 -17.71
N LEU A 16 -34.83 50.81 -18.85
CA LEU A 16 -33.51 51.26 -19.31
C LEU A 16 -33.21 50.59 -20.66
N GLY A 17 -33.87 51.06 -21.64
CA GLY A 17 -33.49 50.86 -23.03
C GLY A 17 -32.98 52.20 -23.56
N ALA A 18 -31.66 52.30 -23.75
CA ALA A 18 -31.03 53.13 -24.76
C ALA A 18 -29.50 53.15 -24.56
N GLY A 19 -28.80 52.64 -25.55
CA GLY A 19 -27.49 53.16 -25.89
C GLY A 19 -26.30 52.57 -25.17
N ALA A 20 -25.69 51.51 -25.76
CA ALA A 20 -24.24 51.42 -25.91
C ALA A 20 -23.91 50.27 -26.89
N LEU A 21 -23.60 50.61 -28.12
CA LEU A 21 -22.73 49.79 -28.97
C LEU A 21 -21.38 49.74 -28.29
N LEU A 22 -21.03 48.66 -27.68
CA LEU A 22 -19.69 48.41 -27.23
C LEU A 22 -19.12 47.17 -27.92
N ALA A 23 -17.97 47.41 -28.49
CA ALA A 23 -17.11 46.47 -29.19
C ALA A 23 -17.09 45.09 -28.56
N ALA A 24 -17.40 44.05 -29.35
CA ALA A 24 -17.08 42.68 -29.05
C ALA A 24 -15.55 42.53 -29.02
N VAL A 25 -14.96 42.78 -27.86
CA VAL A 25 -13.64 42.27 -27.56
C VAL A 25 -13.86 40.78 -27.30
N GLY A 26 -13.46 39.97 -28.28
CA GLY A 26 -13.51 38.54 -28.19
C GLY A 26 -12.69 38.04 -26.98
N CYS A 27 -13.34 37.73 -25.90
CA CYS A 27 -12.77 36.87 -24.88
C CYS A 27 -12.68 35.46 -25.49
N THR A 28 -11.54 35.14 -26.06
CA THR A 28 -11.18 33.75 -26.28
C THR A 28 -11.24 33.08 -24.89
N PRO A 29 -12.04 32.04 -24.71
CA PRO A 29 -12.00 31.30 -23.47
C PRO A 29 -10.59 30.70 -23.30
N THR A 30 -9.82 31.23 -22.37
CA THR A 30 -8.61 30.56 -21.93
C THR A 30 -9.07 29.17 -21.44
N PRO A 31 -8.44 28.07 -21.93
CA PRO A 31 -8.77 26.76 -21.44
C PRO A 31 -8.54 26.78 -19.92
N VAL A 32 -9.61 26.64 -19.15
CA VAL A 32 -9.52 26.46 -17.71
C VAL A 32 -8.82 25.12 -17.51
N SER A 33 -7.57 25.17 -17.09
CA SER A 33 -6.86 24.00 -16.57
C SER A 33 -7.69 23.48 -15.39
N THR A 34 -8.37 22.34 -15.57
CA THR A 34 -9.21 21.73 -14.57
C THR A 34 -8.42 20.88 -13.56
N GLY A 35 -7.11 21.06 -13.47
CA GLY A 35 -6.26 20.47 -12.44
C GLY A 35 -5.83 21.53 -11.42
N PRO A 36 -5.57 21.15 -10.17
CA PRO A 36 -4.96 22.05 -9.22
C PRO A 36 -3.65 22.57 -9.79
N ASP A 37 -3.54 23.89 -9.84
CA ASP A 37 -2.35 24.59 -10.33
C ASP A 37 -1.23 24.44 -9.29
N TYR A 38 -0.70 23.22 -9.19
CA TYR A 38 0.52 23.01 -8.43
C TYR A 38 1.63 23.76 -9.18
N PRO A 39 2.43 24.58 -8.47
CA PRO A 39 3.51 25.31 -9.11
C PRO A 39 4.37 24.30 -9.88
N ARG A 40 4.39 24.40 -11.20
CA ARG A 40 5.29 23.63 -12.09
C ARG A 40 6.77 23.96 -11.84
N ALA A 41 7.03 24.88 -10.94
CA ALA A 41 8.34 25.17 -10.41
C ALA A 41 8.73 24.10 -9.40
N PHE A 42 9.10 22.91 -9.92
CA PHE A 42 10.09 22.15 -9.18
C PHE A 42 11.23 23.10 -8.86
N SER A 43 11.57 23.17 -7.59
CA SER A 43 12.81 23.82 -7.22
C SER A 43 13.87 23.21 -8.15
N ARG A 44 14.47 24.03 -9.01
CA ARG A 44 15.64 23.67 -9.80
C ARG A 44 16.86 23.53 -8.89
N LYS A 45 16.69 22.87 -7.74
CA LYS A 45 17.82 22.38 -7.00
C LYS A 45 18.54 21.41 -7.93
N PRO A 46 19.77 21.72 -8.33
CA PRO A 46 20.53 20.77 -9.11
C PRO A 46 20.60 19.49 -8.29
N TRP A 47 20.01 18.42 -8.82
CA TRP A 47 20.13 17.10 -8.23
C TRP A 47 21.60 16.75 -8.25
N ALA A 48 22.20 16.54 -7.08
CA ALA A 48 23.53 15.98 -7.02
C ALA A 48 23.47 14.59 -7.63
N ALA A 49 24.14 14.38 -8.74
CA ALA A 49 24.20 13.07 -9.38
C ALA A 49 24.78 12.06 -8.38
N PRO A 50 24.11 10.94 -8.10
CA PRO A 50 24.67 9.91 -7.24
C PRO A 50 25.95 9.35 -7.88
N ARG A 51 26.97 9.08 -7.05
CA ARG A 51 28.16 8.36 -7.52
C ARG A 51 27.81 6.91 -7.78
N VAL A 52 27.50 6.61 -9.02
CA VAL A 52 27.19 5.25 -9.46
C VAL A 52 28.40 4.68 -10.18
N SER A 53 29.15 3.82 -9.48
CA SER A 53 30.30 3.11 -10.03
C SER A 53 30.46 1.76 -9.33
N MET A 54 31.08 0.78 -9.97
CA MET A 54 31.24 -0.57 -9.41
C MET A 54 32.13 -0.57 -8.15
N ASP A 55 33.08 0.32 -8.04
CA ASP A 55 33.94 0.50 -6.87
C ASP A 55 33.23 1.11 -5.65
N ALA A 56 32.05 1.70 -5.87
CA ALA A 56 31.18 2.21 -4.81
C ALA A 56 30.19 1.16 -4.28
N VAL A 57 30.16 -0.05 -4.84
CA VAL A 57 29.28 -1.13 -4.37
C VAL A 57 29.82 -1.70 -3.07
N ILE A 58 29.10 -1.47 -1.97
CA ILE A 58 29.47 -1.97 -0.64
C ILE A 58 28.98 -3.41 -0.45
N ARG A 59 27.76 -3.70 -0.94
CA ARG A 59 27.11 -4.99 -0.74
C ARG A 59 25.99 -5.20 -1.77
N VAL A 60 25.82 -6.45 -2.20
CA VAL A 60 24.67 -6.90 -2.98
C VAL A 60 23.80 -7.76 -2.09
N ILE A 61 22.50 -7.47 -2.04
CA ILE A 61 21.50 -8.22 -1.26
C ILE A 61 20.42 -8.68 -2.22
N VAL A 62 20.08 -9.97 -2.13
CA VAL A 62 18.97 -10.56 -2.89
C VAL A 62 17.91 -11.07 -1.91
N GLY A 63 16.66 -10.75 -2.19
CA GLY A 63 15.49 -11.24 -1.45
C GLY A 63 14.49 -11.88 -2.42
N PRO A 64 14.30 -13.20 -2.40
CA PRO A 64 13.30 -13.84 -3.24
C PRO A 64 11.89 -13.38 -2.82
N ARG A 65 11.05 -13.06 -3.79
CA ARG A 65 9.67 -12.60 -3.54
C ARG A 65 8.75 -13.80 -3.38
N PRO A 66 7.84 -13.81 -2.39
CA PRO A 66 6.82 -14.85 -2.29
C PRO A 66 5.69 -14.54 -3.29
N TYR A 67 5.94 -14.76 -4.58
CA TYR A 67 4.99 -14.45 -5.63
C TYR A 67 4.03 -15.63 -5.86
N ARG A 68 2.74 -15.33 -5.95
CA ARG A 68 1.69 -16.24 -6.37
C ARG A 68 1.02 -15.66 -7.62
N PRO A 69 1.07 -16.34 -8.76
CA PRO A 69 0.37 -15.89 -9.96
C PRO A 69 -1.13 -15.66 -9.76
N SER A 70 -1.80 -16.49 -8.95
CA SER A 70 -3.21 -16.33 -8.57
C SER A 70 -3.47 -15.23 -7.53
N GLY A 71 -2.46 -14.42 -7.19
CA GLY A 71 -2.54 -13.37 -6.19
C GLY A 71 -2.34 -13.87 -4.76
N PHE A 72 -2.34 -12.94 -3.80
CA PHE A 72 -2.13 -13.27 -2.40
C PHE A 72 -3.29 -14.11 -1.84
N ARG A 73 -2.93 -15.02 -0.92
CA ARG A 73 -3.88 -15.90 -0.24
C ARG A 73 -4.28 -15.31 1.10
N VAL A 74 -5.56 -14.94 1.24
CA VAL A 74 -6.20 -14.60 2.50
C VAL A 74 -7.48 -15.39 2.57
N GLU A 75 -7.47 -16.44 3.38
CA GLU A 75 -8.62 -17.33 3.58
C GLU A 75 -8.47 -18.14 4.88
N ARG A 76 -9.57 -18.61 5.38
CA ARG A 76 -9.65 -19.47 6.57
C ARG A 76 -9.86 -20.92 6.17
N GLU A 77 -9.01 -21.81 6.71
CA GLU A 77 -9.17 -23.27 6.62
C GLU A 77 -9.34 -23.87 8.01
N ARG A 78 -9.98 -25.02 8.06
CA ARG A 78 -10.13 -25.81 9.28
C ARG A 78 -9.36 -27.11 9.16
N PHE A 79 -8.53 -27.38 10.17
CA PHE A 79 -7.78 -28.63 10.32
C PHE A 79 -8.15 -29.23 11.67
N ASP A 80 -9.03 -30.25 11.68
CA ASP A 80 -9.58 -30.86 12.88
C ASP A 80 -10.14 -29.82 13.86
N ASP A 81 -9.49 -29.62 15.00
CA ASP A 81 -9.84 -28.67 16.05
C ASP A 81 -9.19 -27.27 15.83
N LYS A 82 -8.31 -27.12 14.86
CA LYS A 82 -7.58 -25.87 14.56
C LYS A 82 -8.24 -25.06 13.45
N ILE A 83 -8.15 -23.75 13.60
CA ILE A 83 -8.46 -22.78 12.54
C ILE A 83 -7.15 -22.16 12.07
N VAL A 84 -6.87 -22.26 10.79
CA VAL A 84 -5.73 -21.61 10.17
C VAL A 84 -6.22 -20.51 9.23
N VAL A 85 -5.73 -19.30 9.44
CA VAL A 85 -5.96 -18.15 8.54
C VAL A 85 -4.68 -17.85 7.78
N HIS A 86 -4.73 -17.95 6.47
CA HIS A 86 -3.60 -17.67 5.60
C HIS A 86 -3.49 -16.18 5.31
N ASN A 87 -2.25 -15.65 5.26
CA ASN A 87 -1.94 -14.29 4.86
C ASN A 87 -0.53 -14.24 4.27
N TYR A 88 -0.40 -14.61 2.99
CA TYR A 88 0.89 -14.68 2.30
C TYR A 88 0.75 -14.59 0.78
N GLY A 89 1.88 -14.60 0.05
CA GLY A 89 1.87 -14.69 -1.41
C GLY A 89 1.78 -13.34 -2.14
N HIS A 90 2.22 -12.25 -1.49
CA HIS A 90 2.04 -10.87 -1.97
C HIS A 90 3.05 -10.42 -3.03
N GLY A 91 3.97 -11.29 -3.48
CA GLY A 91 4.95 -10.95 -4.50
C GLY A 91 5.77 -9.70 -4.16
N GLY A 92 5.79 -8.74 -5.08
CA GLY A 92 6.47 -7.46 -4.89
C GLY A 92 5.73 -6.45 -4.00
N GLY A 93 4.42 -6.62 -3.80
CA GLY A 93 3.55 -5.68 -3.08
C GLY A 93 3.42 -5.91 -1.57
N GLY A 94 4.16 -6.88 -1.00
CA GLY A 94 3.96 -7.27 0.40
C GLY A 94 4.10 -6.12 1.40
N LEU A 95 5.12 -5.28 1.26
CA LEU A 95 5.31 -4.14 2.15
C LEU A 95 4.16 -3.15 2.00
N SER A 96 3.76 -2.85 0.76
CA SER A 96 2.68 -1.92 0.44
C SER A 96 1.32 -2.38 0.97
N LEU A 97 1.06 -3.69 1.02
CA LEU A 97 -0.22 -4.29 1.41
C LEU A 97 -0.26 -4.77 2.87
N GLY A 98 0.82 -4.61 3.63
CA GLY A 98 0.98 -5.22 4.96
C GLY A 98 -0.22 -5.03 5.88
N TRP A 99 -0.71 -3.82 6.04
CA TRP A 99 -1.85 -3.51 6.91
C TRP A 99 -3.18 -3.97 6.34
N GLY A 100 -3.44 -3.71 5.06
CA GLY A 100 -4.75 -4.03 4.46
C GLY A 100 -4.96 -5.52 4.29
N SER A 101 -3.94 -6.26 3.82
CA SER A 101 -4.03 -7.72 3.74
C SER A 101 -4.17 -8.36 5.13
N SER A 102 -3.45 -7.82 6.13
CA SER A 102 -3.59 -8.29 7.51
C SER A 102 -4.98 -7.96 8.09
N ALA A 103 -5.58 -6.84 7.72
CA ALA A 103 -6.95 -6.52 8.11
C ALA A 103 -7.97 -7.48 7.47
N LEU A 104 -7.76 -7.88 6.20
CA LEU A 104 -8.56 -8.94 5.58
C LEU A 104 -8.41 -10.26 6.35
N ALA A 105 -7.18 -10.65 6.71
CA ALA A 105 -6.94 -11.88 7.44
C ALA A 105 -7.59 -11.87 8.83
N VAL A 106 -7.50 -10.77 9.57
CA VAL A 106 -8.15 -10.64 10.90
C VAL A 106 -9.68 -10.71 10.79
N ARG A 107 -10.27 -10.21 9.71
CA ARG A 107 -11.72 -10.36 9.45
C ARG A 107 -12.17 -11.82 9.32
N GLU A 108 -11.32 -12.72 8.85
CA GLU A 108 -11.62 -14.16 8.79
C GLU A 108 -11.82 -14.77 10.20
N ALA A 109 -11.31 -14.12 11.25
CA ALA A 109 -11.49 -14.52 12.64
C ALA A 109 -12.54 -13.66 13.40
N ALA A 110 -13.24 -12.74 12.74
CA ALA A 110 -14.12 -11.76 13.39
C ALA A 110 -15.30 -12.37 14.17
N ASN A 111 -15.72 -13.60 13.84
CA ASN A 111 -16.77 -14.33 14.53
C ASN A 111 -16.25 -15.25 15.64
N LEU A 112 -14.96 -15.24 15.94
CA LEU A 112 -14.34 -16.00 16.99
C LEU A 112 -14.22 -15.15 18.26
N VAL A 113 -14.27 -15.79 19.41
CA VAL A 113 -14.03 -15.10 20.68
C VAL A 113 -12.53 -14.90 20.86
N PRO A 114 -12.05 -13.66 21.12
CA PRO A 114 -10.64 -13.43 21.37
C PRO A 114 -10.09 -14.27 22.52
N GLY A 115 -8.92 -14.84 22.31
CA GLY A 115 -8.21 -15.69 23.25
C GLY A 115 -6.74 -15.77 22.86
N GLU A 116 -6.10 -16.91 23.10
CA GLU A 116 -4.73 -17.15 22.64
C GLU A 116 -4.71 -17.44 21.14
N VAL A 117 -3.76 -16.82 20.43
CA VAL A 117 -3.59 -16.97 18.99
C VAL A 117 -2.11 -17.02 18.60
N ALA A 118 -1.79 -17.89 17.66
CA ALA A 118 -0.47 -18.01 17.08
C ALA A 118 -0.39 -17.24 15.75
N VAL A 119 0.70 -16.52 15.53
CA VAL A 119 1.08 -15.96 14.23
C VAL A 119 2.40 -16.57 13.82
N ILE A 120 2.48 -17.17 12.64
CA ILE A 120 3.71 -17.80 12.14
C ILE A 120 4.38 -16.89 11.15
N GLY A 121 5.58 -16.41 11.50
CA GLY A 121 6.39 -15.46 10.73
C GLY A 121 6.44 -14.07 11.33
N SER A 122 7.61 -13.42 11.24
CA SER A 122 7.87 -12.06 11.75
C SER A 122 8.24 -11.07 10.64
N GLY A 123 7.87 -11.37 9.40
CA GLY A 123 7.88 -10.42 8.29
C GLY A 123 6.75 -9.40 8.42
N ILE A 124 6.59 -8.55 7.41
CA ILE A 124 5.58 -7.48 7.45
C ILE A 124 4.16 -8.02 7.66
N MET A 125 3.79 -9.14 7.00
CA MET A 125 2.46 -9.74 7.17
C MET A 125 2.24 -10.20 8.61
N GLY A 126 3.22 -10.91 9.19
CA GLY A 126 3.10 -11.40 10.57
C GLY A 126 3.03 -10.28 11.59
N LEU A 127 3.86 -9.25 11.47
CA LEU A 127 3.88 -8.12 12.40
C LEU A 127 2.59 -7.28 12.30
N CYS A 128 2.12 -6.96 11.08
CA CYS A 128 0.85 -6.22 10.92
C CYS A 128 -0.34 -7.05 11.41
N THR A 129 -0.40 -8.35 11.08
CA THR A 129 -1.47 -9.25 11.56
C THR A 129 -1.47 -9.32 13.08
N ALA A 130 -0.31 -9.52 13.71
CA ALA A 130 -0.18 -9.60 15.15
C ALA A 130 -0.62 -8.30 15.85
N ARG A 131 -0.25 -7.14 15.33
CA ARG A 131 -0.69 -5.84 15.87
C ARG A 131 -2.21 -5.67 15.78
N LEU A 132 -2.81 -5.98 14.63
CA LEU A 132 -4.26 -5.90 14.46
C LEU A 132 -5.02 -6.90 15.34
N LEU A 133 -4.46 -8.09 15.57
CA LEU A 133 -5.03 -9.05 16.51
C LEU A 133 -4.97 -8.54 17.96
N GLN A 134 -3.85 -7.92 18.38
CA GLN A 134 -3.76 -7.29 19.69
C GLN A 134 -4.79 -6.17 19.86
N ASP A 135 -4.96 -5.32 18.85
CA ASP A 135 -5.96 -4.26 18.86
C ASP A 135 -7.40 -4.81 18.91
N ALA A 136 -7.61 -6.03 18.40
CA ALA A 136 -8.88 -6.77 18.50
C ALA A 136 -9.03 -7.58 19.81
N GLY A 137 -8.09 -7.47 20.77
CA GLY A 137 -8.16 -8.09 22.10
C GLY A 137 -7.60 -9.51 22.19
N TRP A 138 -6.86 -10.01 21.17
CA TRP A 138 -6.22 -11.32 21.20
C TRP A 138 -4.90 -11.31 21.97
N SER A 139 -4.61 -12.38 22.67
CA SER A 139 -3.29 -12.69 23.27
C SER A 139 -2.40 -13.35 22.22
N VAL A 140 -1.45 -12.62 21.66
CA VAL A 140 -0.72 -13.04 20.46
C VAL A 140 0.68 -13.54 20.78
N THR A 141 1.00 -14.74 20.26
CA THR A 141 2.36 -15.28 20.21
C THR A 141 2.83 -15.36 18.76
N ILE A 142 3.93 -14.67 18.42
CA ILE A 142 4.60 -14.83 17.13
C ILE A 142 5.62 -15.96 17.22
N TYR A 143 5.44 -16.98 16.41
CA TYR A 143 6.42 -18.06 16.19
C TYR A 143 7.20 -17.75 14.92
N THR A 144 8.51 -17.69 14.98
CA THR A 144 9.33 -17.34 13.82
C THR A 144 10.67 -18.08 13.83
N ARG A 145 11.11 -18.48 12.65
CA ARG A 145 12.46 -19.04 12.48
C ARG A 145 13.52 -17.95 12.63
N ASP A 146 13.25 -16.79 12.01
CA ASP A 146 14.16 -15.66 11.91
C ASP A 146 13.50 -14.40 12.46
N VAL A 147 14.27 -13.55 13.12
CA VAL A 147 13.80 -12.21 13.51
C VAL A 147 13.72 -11.29 12.30
N TYR A 148 13.02 -10.18 12.43
CA TYR A 148 12.70 -9.24 11.34
C TYR A 148 13.90 -8.89 10.43
N ARG A 149 15.13 -8.82 10.96
CA ARG A 149 16.35 -8.46 10.20
C ARG A 149 16.70 -9.46 9.10
N HIS A 150 16.31 -10.69 9.25
CA HIS A 150 16.61 -11.79 8.33
C HIS A 150 15.39 -12.22 7.48
N THR A 151 14.34 -11.42 7.49
CA THR A 151 13.15 -11.67 6.68
C THR A 151 13.27 -11.05 5.28
N THR A 152 12.58 -11.62 4.30
CA THR A 152 12.46 -11.04 2.96
C THR A 152 11.93 -9.60 3.01
N SER A 153 11.04 -9.28 3.94
CA SER A 153 10.49 -7.94 4.11
C SER A 153 11.56 -6.89 4.41
N ASN A 154 12.66 -7.26 5.08
CA ASN A 154 13.72 -6.32 5.44
C ASN A 154 14.60 -5.88 4.26
N VAL A 155 14.57 -6.62 3.16
CA VAL A 155 15.35 -6.32 1.95
C VAL A 155 14.48 -5.78 0.81
N ALA A 156 13.21 -5.47 1.08
CA ALA A 156 12.32 -4.86 0.11
C ALA A 156 12.75 -3.42 -0.23
N ALA A 157 12.45 -2.96 -1.45
CA ALA A 157 12.77 -1.60 -1.88
C ALA A 157 12.03 -0.52 -1.08
N GLY A 158 10.80 -0.81 -0.67
CA GLY A 158 10.03 0.04 0.22
C GLY A 158 9.27 1.19 -0.43
N GLU A 159 9.32 1.34 -1.74
CA GLU A 159 8.41 2.26 -2.41
C GLU A 159 6.96 1.73 -2.28
N TRP A 160 6.04 2.56 -1.84
CA TRP A 160 4.65 2.18 -1.73
C TRP A 160 3.99 2.10 -3.10
N GLY A 161 3.55 0.92 -3.44
CA GLY A 161 2.81 0.59 -4.65
C GLY A 161 2.56 -0.92 -4.66
N PRO A 162 1.30 -1.38 -4.67
CA PRO A 162 0.97 -2.80 -4.65
C PRO A 162 1.17 -3.45 -6.03
N PHE A 163 2.39 -3.31 -6.57
CA PHE A 163 2.76 -3.83 -7.88
C PHE A 163 3.29 -5.27 -7.81
N SER A 164 3.20 -5.99 -8.94
CA SER A 164 3.70 -7.37 -9.08
C SER A 164 3.14 -8.30 -8.00
N THR A 165 1.83 -8.28 -7.79
CA THR A 165 1.12 -9.07 -6.78
C THR A 165 0.40 -10.28 -7.35
N HIS A 166 0.17 -10.34 -8.67
CA HIS A 166 -0.59 -11.38 -9.36
C HIS A 166 -0.29 -11.36 -10.86
N ASP A 167 -0.79 -12.35 -11.57
CA ASP A 167 -0.92 -12.36 -13.02
C ASP A 167 -2.37 -12.03 -13.38
N ASP A 168 -2.56 -10.99 -14.19
CA ASP A 168 -3.88 -10.48 -14.56
C ASP A 168 -4.76 -11.54 -15.22
N SER A 169 -4.17 -12.52 -15.90
CA SER A 169 -4.89 -13.61 -16.56
C SER A 169 -5.43 -14.67 -15.59
N LEU A 170 -4.95 -14.70 -14.34
CA LEU A 170 -5.25 -15.74 -13.35
C LEU A 170 -6.08 -15.24 -12.18
N VAL A 171 -6.51 -13.97 -12.19
CA VAL A 171 -7.32 -13.39 -11.11
C VAL A 171 -8.68 -12.94 -11.60
N ASP A 172 -9.65 -12.95 -10.71
CA ASP A 172 -11.01 -12.50 -10.97
C ASP A 172 -11.30 -11.10 -10.37
N SER A 173 -12.48 -10.58 -10.67
CA SER A 173 -12.93 -9.29 -10.13
C SER A 173 -13.05 -9.27 -8.61
N ALA A 174 -13.30 -10.41 -7.97
CA ALA A 174 -13.38 -10.51 -6.52
C ALA A 174 -11.99 -10.36 -5.89
N PHE A 175 -10.95 -10.94 -6.50
CA PHE A 175 -9.58 -10.70 -6.08
C PHE A 175 -9.18 -9.23 -6.25
N LEU A 176 -9.47 -8.63 -7.41
CA LEU A 176 -9.16 -7.22 -7.68
C LEU A 176 -9.85 -6.27 -6.69
N ALA A 177 -11.10 -6.55 -6.30
CA ALA A 177 -11.80 -5.78 -5.27
C ALA A 177 -11.13 -5.93 -3.88
N ARG A 178 -10.64 -7.12 -3.53
CA ARG A 178 -9.88 -7.35 -2.28
C ARG A 178 -8.52 -6.65 -2.31
N LEU A 179 -7.85 -6.65 -3.44
CA LEU A 179 -6.58 -5.94 -3.65
C LEU A 179 -6.77 -4.43 -3.49
N ASP A 180 -7.79 -3.85 -4.14
CA ASP A 180 -8.13 -2.43 -4.00
C ASP A 180 -8.42 -2.06 -2.54
N TRP A 181 -9.27 -2.83 -1.87
CA TRP A 181 -9.58 -2.61 -0.47
C TRP A 181 -8.33 -2.68 0.42
N ALA A 182 -7.48 -3.68 0.22
CA ALA A 182 -6.24 -3.84 0.97
C ALA A 182 -5.25 -2.68 0.69
N ALA A 183 -5.15 -2.22 -0.56
CA ALA A 183 -4.33 -1.08 -0.93
C ALA A 183 -4.77 0.19 -0.20
N ARG A 184 -6.08 0.49 -0.18
CA ARG A 184 -6.64 1.69 0.49
C ARG A 184 -6.43 1.68 1.99
N ILE A 185 -6.69 0.56 2.66
CA ILE A 185 -6.44 0.40 4.10
C ILE A 185 -4.95 0.56 4.42
N SER A 186 -4.07 -0.06 3.64
CA SER A 186 -2.62 0.07 3.83
C SER A 186 -2.14 1.50 3.59
N HIS A 187 -2.61 2.16 2.53
CA HIS A 187 -2.27 3.55 2.24
C HIS A 187 -2.66 4.47 3.40
N HIS A 188 -3.88 4.33 3.91
CA HIS A 188 -4.35 5.09 5.06
C HIS A 188 -3.50 4.83 6.31
N ALA A 189 -3.20 3.57 6.61
CA ALA A 189 -2.36 3.19 7.74
C ALA A 189 -0.96 3.81 7.64
N TYR A 190 -0.28 3.69 6.48
CA TYR A 190 1.04 4.27 6.29
C TYR A 190 1.04 5.80 6.31
N THR A 191 -0.01 6.45 5.83
CA THR A 191 -0.16 7.91 5.95
C THR A 191 -0.13 8.34 7.42
N ASN A 192 -0.80 7.59 8.31
CA ASN A 192 -0.79 7.85 9.76
C ASN A 192 0.54 7.50 10.44
N LEU A 193 1.37 6.67 9.80
CA LEU A 193 2.70 6.28 10.30
C LEU A 193 3.82 7.16 9.74
N THR A 194 3.50 8.23 9.01
CA THR A 194 4.49 9.14 8.42
C THR A 194 5.40 9.73 9.49
N GLY A 195 6.70 9.68 9.27
CA GLY A 195 7.72 10.22 10.16
C GLY A 195 8.88 9.26 10.44
N SER A 196 9.87 9.76 11.17
CA SER A 196 11.11 9.04 11.45
C SER A 196 10.93 7.81 12.32
N LYS A 197 9.89 7.79 13.18
CA LYS A 197 9.62 6.67 14.09
C LYS A 197 9.39 5.37 13.32
N TYR A 198 8.57 5.41 12.27
CA TYR A 198 8.24 4.25 11.44
C TYR A 198 9.00 4.23 10.11
N GLY A 199 9.77 5.26 9.81
CA GLY A 199 10.55 5.33 8.57
C GLY A 199 9.70 5.50 7.32
N VAL A 200 8.50 6.09 7.44
CA VAL A 200 7.60 6.37 6.31
C VAL A 200 7.71 7.84 5.94
N ARG A 201 7.92 8.14 4.67
CA ARG A 201 8.00 9.51 4.16
C ARG A 201 7.40 9.62 2.77
N TRP A 202 6.78 10.74 2.47
CA TRP A 202 6.37 11.09 1.11
C TRP A 202 7.57 11.50 0.27
N LEU A 203 7.59 11.04 -0.98
CA LEU A 203 8.59 11.45 -1.96
C LEU A 203 8.02 11.45 -3.37
N GLU A 204 8.76 12.10 -4.27
CA GLU A 204 8.54 12.05 -5.70
C GLU A 204 9.33 10.89 -6.28
N SER A 205 8.65 10.02 -6.99
CA SER A 205 9.23 8.91 -7.74
C SER A 205 9.18 9.21 -9.23
N TYR A 206 10.22 8.81 -9.94
CA TYR A 206 10.36 9.02 -11.37
C TYR A 206 10.67 7.69 -12.07
N GLU A 207 9.78 7.27 -12.95
CA GLU A 207 10.03 6.16 -13.87
C GLU A 207 10.57 6.74 -15.19
N LEU A 208 11.73 6.25 -15.65
CA LEU A 208 12.43 6.81 -16.81
C LEU A 208 12.21 5.94 -18.06
N TYR A 209 12.01 6.58 -19.20
CA TYR A 209 11.67 5.94 -20.47
C TYR A 209 12.45 6.53 -21.65
N GLY A 210 12.98 5.67 -22.52
CA GLY A 210 13.61 6.06 -23.78
C GLY A 210 12.62 6.45 -24.89
N ALA A 211 11.34 6.08 -24.75
CA ALA A 211 10.25 6.35 -25.70
C ALA A 211 9.09 7.06 -25.00
N PRO A 212 8.18 7.71 -25.78
CA PRO A 212 6.98 8.33 -25.22
C PRO A 212 6.17 7.35 -24.38
N VAL A 213 5.71 7.81 -23.22
CA VAL A 213 4.90 7.03 -22.27
C VAL A 213 3.63 7.82 -21.96
N GLY A 214 2.51 7.10 -21.75
CA GLY A 214 1.26 7.69 -21.26
C GLY A 214 1.23 7.81 -19.73
N GLU A 215 0.18 8.44 -19.22
CA GLU A 215 -0.13 8.41 -17.81
C GLU A 215 -0.39 6.96 -17.35
N ARG A 216 -0.10 6.70 -16.07
CA ARG A 216 -0.46 5.40 -15.47
C ARG A 216 -1.98 5.32 -15.39
N SER A 217 -2.53 4.23 -15.87
CA SER A 217 -3.96 3.96 -15.79
C SER A 217 -4.20 2.46 -15.79
N GLY A 218 -5.31 2.03 -15.20
CA GLY A 218 -5.76 0.64 -15.25
C GLY A 218 -5.87 -0.05 -13.91
N SER A 219 -5.29 0.49 -12.84
CA SER A 219 -5.51 -0.05 -11.49
C SER A 219 -6.57 0.75 -10.75
N THR A 220 -7.41 0.06 -9.99
CA THR A 220 -8.49 0.69 -9.19
C THR A 220 -7.97 1.57 -8.06
N TYR A 221 -6.68 1.46 -7.72
CA TYR A 221 -5.99 2.23 -6.69
C TYR A 221 -5.06 3.32 -7.25
N ASP A 222 -5.11 3.64 -8.55
CA ASP A 222 -4.24 4.67 -9.15
C ASP A 222 -4.50 6.07 -8.54
N ASP A 223 -5.70 6.33 -8.03
CA ASP A 223 -6.09 7.55 -7.31
C ASP A 223 -5.37 7.74 -5.96
N LEU A 224 -4.72 6.71 -5.42
CA LEU A 224 -3.94 6.79 -4.19
C LEU A 224 -2.56 7.43 -4.38
N PHE A 225 -2.10 7.55 -5.62
CA PHE A 225 -0.90 8.32 -5.94
C PHE A 225 -1.27 9.80 -6.06
N THR A 226 -0.76 10.62 -5.14
CA THR A 226 -1.21 12.01 -4.95
C THR A 226 -1.01 12.89 -6.17
N TYR A 227 0.02 12.63 -6.97
CA TYR A 227 0.27 13.32 -8.23
C TYR A 227 0.87 12.35 -9.23
N GLN A 228 0.33 12.39 -10.44
CA GLN A 228 0.89 11.66 -11.58
C GLN A 228 1.03 12.61 -12.75
N GLY A 229 2.04 12.42 -13.58
CA GLY A 229 2.22 13.21 -14.78
C GLY A 229 3.36 12.69 -15.63
N VAL A 230 3.24 12.96 -16.94
CA VAL A 230 4.28 12.64 -17.92
C VAL A 230 5.14 13.89 -18.11
N LEU A 231 6.45 13.70 -18.10
CA LEU A 231 7.45 14.72 -18.38
C LEU A 231 8.15 14.39 -19.71
N ASN A 232 8.14 15.38 -20.61
CA ASN A 232 8.75 15.30 -21.94
C ASN A 232 10.23 15.69 -21.91
N PRO A 233 10.97 15.52 -23.02
CA PRO A 233 12.34 15.98 -23.12
C PRO A 233 12.50 17.46 -22.75
N GLY A 234 13.42 17.74 -21.82
CA GLY A 234 13.68 19.10 -21.33
C GLY A 234 12.83 19.52 -20.10
N GLU A 235 11.86 18.72 -19.69
CA GLU A 235 11.05 18.97 -18.48
C GLU A 235 11.63 18.34 -17.22
N HIS A 236 12.67 17.52 -17.35
CA HIS A 236 13.36 16.84 -16.24
C HIS A 236 14.87 16.76 -16.48
N PRO A 237 15.70 16.57 -15.44
CA PRO A 237 17.16 16.58 -15.53
C PRO A 237 17.79 15.22 -15.83
N PHE A 238 17.01 14.17 -16.05
CA PHE A 238 17.50 12.81 -16.22
C PHE A 238 18.03 12.56 -17.64
N GLY A 239 18.87 11.51 -17.80
CA GLY A 239 19.46 11.15 -19.08
C GLY A 239 18.49 10.54 -20.09
N GLU A 240 17.40 9.96 -19.63
CA GLU A 240 16.34 9.43 -20.49
C GLU A 240 15.48 10.56 -21.08
N ARG A 241 14.79 10.28 -22.20
CA ARG A 241 14.02 11.33 -22.90
C ARG A 241 12.69 11.66 -22.24
N TYR A 242 12.06 10.68 -21.61
CA TYR A 242 10.74 10.81 -21.01
C TYR A 242 10.77 10.31 -19.57
N ALA A 243 9.94 10.87 -18.73
CA ALA A 243 9.74 10.37 -17.38
C ALA A 243 8.25 10.39 -17.01
N ARG A 244 7.85 9.43 -16.21
CA ARG A 244 6.58 9.49 -15.48
C ARG A 244 6.90 9.84 -14.03
N ARG A 245 6.26 10.86 -13.51
CA ARG A 245 6.38 11.29 -12.13
C ARG A 245 5.16 10.90 -11.35
N MET A 246 5.35 10.43 -10.14
CA MET A 246 4.29 10.23 -9.15
C MET A 246 4.78 10.64 -7.76
N VAL A 247 3.84 11.01 -6.88
CA VAL A 247 4.11 11.21 -5.46
C VAL A 247 3.56 10.02 -4.71
N THR A 248 4.43 9.34 -4.00
CA THR A 248 4.11 8.16 -3.22
C THR A 248 4.87 8.14 -1.90
N MET A 249 4.72 7.08 -1.12
CA MET A 249 5.45 6.93 0.14
C MET A 249 6.68 6.02 -0.05
N GLN A 250 7.79 6.40 0.57
CA GLN A 250 8.93 5.53 0.80
C GLN A 250 8.86 5.01 2.23
N ILE A 251 8.93 3.72 2.36
CA ILE A 251 8.94 3.01 3.62
C ILE A 251 10.35 2.44 3.82
N ASP A 252 11.02 2.80 4.90
CA ASP A 252 12.26 2.14 5.30
C ASP A 252 11.92 0.81 6.00
N PRO A 253 12.17 -0.34 5.35
CA PRO A 253 11.75 -1.63 5.89
C PRO A 253 12.39 -1.94 7.24
N GLY A 254 13.68 -1.63 7.39
CA GLY A 254 14.41 -1.91 8.62
C GLY A 254 13.87 -1.12 9.80
N THR A 255 13.57 0.15 9.60
CA THR A 255 12.99 1.01 10.63
C THR A 255 11.55 0.60 10.96
N LEU A 256 10.72 0.35 9.94
CA LEU A 256 9.33 -0.08 10.12
C LEU A 256 9.26 -1.40 10.92
N LEU A 257 9.95 -2.44 10.46
CA LEU A 257 9.87 -3.76 11.09
C LEU A 257 10.41 -3.75 12.53
N ARG A 258 11.47 -3.01 12.78
CA ARG A 258 12.00 -2.80 14.14
C ARG A 258 10.97 -2.14 15.04
N GLN A 259 10.30 -1.06 14.55
CA GLN A 259 9.32 -0.34 15.34
C GLN A 259 8.06 -1.19 15.60
N LEU A 260 7.55 -1.89 14.57
CA LEU A 260 6.41 -2.81 14.74
C LEU A 260 6.72 -3.94 15.72
N THR A 261 7.96 -4.46 15.71
CA THR A 261 8.41 -5.46 16.68
C THR A 261 8.37 -4.90 18.12
N ALA A 262 8.87 -3.67 18.30
CA ALA A 262 8.83 -3.01 19.61
C ALA A 262 7.39 -2.74 20.07
N ASP A 263 6.54 -2.20 19.20
CA ASP A 263 5.15 -1.91 19.50
C ASP A 263 4.37 -3.19 19.85
N PHE A 264 4.64 -4.29 19.15
CA PHE A 264 4.06 -5.61 19.44
C PHE A 264 4.44 -6.11 20.85
N GLN A 265 5.73 -5.99 21.22
CA GLN A 265 6.22 -6.39 22.55
C GLN A 265 5.67 -5.50 23.67
N ILE A 266 5.63 -4.16 23.45
CA ILE A 266 5.07 -3.20 24.40
C ILE A 266 3.59 -3.51 24.69
N ALA A 267 2.85 -3.95 23.67
CA ALA A 267 1.46 -4.38 23.81
C ALA A 267 1.30 -5.81 24.40
N GLY A 268 2.35 -6.40 24.97
CA GLY A 268 2.31 -7.69 25.67
C GLY A 268 2.47 -8.91 24.76
N GLY A 269 2.80 -8.74 23.48
CA GLY A 269 3.03 -9.82 22.55
C GLY A 269 4.30 -10.61 22.84
N LYS A 270 4.28 -11.91 22.55
CA LYS A 270 5.38 -12.84 22.80
C LYS A 270 6.03 -13.30 21.50
N PHE A 271 7.36 -13.41 21.48
CA PHE A 271 8.12 -14.04 20.40
C PHE A 271 8.67 -15.38 20.86
N VAL A 272 8.51 -16.40 20.02
CA VAL A 272 9.11 -17.72 20.19
C VAL A 272 9.90 -18.05 18.93
N ILE A 273 11.21 -18.25 19.07
CA ILE A 273 12.05 -18.72 17.97
C ILE A 273 11.78 -20.21 17.78
N ARG A 274 11.15 -20.53 16.67
CA ARG A 274 10.78 -21.90 16.30
C ARG A 274 10.76 -22.07 14.80
N ASN A 275 11.42 -23.10 14.32
CA ASN A 275 11.32 -23.54 12.92
C ASN A 275 10.29 -24.66 12.83
N PHE A 276 9.36 -24.57 11.89
CA PHE A 276 8.37 -25.60 11.58
C PHE A 276 8.82 -26.40 10.36
N GLU A 277 8.80 -27.71 10.48
CA GLU A 277 9.26 -28.61 9.42
C GLU A 277 8.14 -29.00 8.44
N ASN A 278 6.91 -29.10 8.94
CA ASN A 278 5.72 -29.55 8.22
C ASN A 278 4.44 -29.01 8.87
N LEU A 279 3.30 -29.31 8.26
CA LEU A 279 1.98 -28.90 8.75
C LEU A 279 1.68 -29.47 10.15
N ASP A 280 2.02 -30.74 10.42
CA ASP A 280 1.76 -31.35 11.71
C ASP A 280 2.44 -30.61 12.85
N SER A 281 3.66 -30.13 12.62
CA SER A 281 4.40 -29.31 13.60
C SER A 281 3.73 -27.97 13.88
N VAL A 282 3.00 -27.41 12.90
CA VAL A 282 2.16 -26.21 13.05
C VAL A 282 0.90 -26.53 13.83
N LEU A 283 0.19 -27.58 13.45
CA LEU A 283 -1.06 -28.00 14.09
C LEU A 283 -0.87 -28.49 15.54
N ALA A 284 0.34 -28.88 15.91
CA ALA A 284 0.71 -29.25 17.30
C ALA A 284 0.87 -28.02 18.22
N LEU A 285 0.64 -26.80 17.77
CA LEU A 285 0.60 -25.63 18.65
C LEU A 285 -0.61 -25.71 19.59
N SER A 286 -0.48 -25.12 20.79
CA SER A 286 -1.58 -25.09 21.79
C SER A 286 -2.72 -24.15 21.35
N GLU A 287 -2.40 -23.10 20.62
CA GLU A 287 -3.36 -22.08 20.20
C GLU A 287 -4.39 -22.67 19.22
N PRO A 288 -5.70 -22.45 19.45
CA PRO A 288 -6.75 -22.98 18.58
C PRO A 288 -6.85 -22.23 17.25
N VAL A 289 -6.33 -21.01 17.18
CA VAL A 289 -6.32 -20.17 15.99
C VAL A 289 -4.89 -19.83 15.61
N ILE A 290 -4.55 -20.02 14.35
CA ILE A 290 -3.20 -19.86 13.81
C ILE A 290 -3.25 -18.99 12.58
N PHE A 291 -2.46 -17.92 12.52
CA PHE A 291 -2.29 -17.10 11.32
C PHE A 291 -1.00 -17.49 10.61
N ASN A 292 -1.12 -17.99 9.39
CA ASN A 292 0.00 -18.36 8.56
C ASN A 292 0.49 -17.14 7.75
N CYS A 293 1.57 -16.51 8.21
CA CYS A 293 2.25 -15.38 7.58
C CYS A 293 3.67 -15.75 7.14
N THR A 294 3.89 -16.99 6.71
CA THR A 294 5.22 -17.56 6.46
C THR A 294 5.84 -17.17 5.12
N GLY A 295 5.12 -16.42 4.27
CA GLY A 295 5.63 -16.03 2.96
C GLY A 295 6.04 -17.26 2.13
N LEU A 296 7.31 -17.33 1.69
CA LEU A 296 7.83 -18.49 0.95
C LEU A 296 7.72 -19.82 1.72
N GLY A 297 7.70 -19.77 3.04
CA GLY A 297 7.56 -20.98 3.87
C GLY A 297 6.24 -21.71 3.68
N ALA A 298 5.20 -21.02 3.20
CA ALA A 298 3.89 -21.62 2.95
C ALA A 298 3.93 -22.70 1.87
N ALA A 299 4.82 -22.60 0.89
CA ALA A 299 5.03 -23.64 -0.13
C ALA A 299 5.32 -25.01 0.51
N LYS A 300 6.23 -25.04 1.49
CA LYS A 300 6.59 -26.29 2.18
C LYS A 300 5.57 -26.66 3.25
N LEU A 301 5.16 -25.71 4.09
CA LEU A 301 4.35 -25.99 5.27
C LEU A 301 2.89 -26.35 4.94
N PHE A 302 2.35 -25.75 3.87
CA PHE A 302 0.95 -25.91 3.47
C PHE A 302 0.80 -26.49 2.06
N ASN A 303 1.89 -27.01 1.49
CA ASN A 303 1.94 -27.59 0.16
C ASN A 303 1.35 -26.66 -0.94
N ASP A 304 1.61 -25.34 -0.82
CA ASP A 304 1.17 -24.36 -1.81
C ASP A 304 2.15 -24.33 -2.98
N THR A 305 1.77 -24.99 -4.08
CA THR A 305 2.57 -25.10 -5.30
C THR A 305 2.48 -23.86 -6.20
N ASP A 306 1.60 -22.92 -5.89
CA ASP A 306 1.46 -21.67 -6.64
C ASP A 306 2.48 -20.60 -6.21
N ILE A 307 3.22 -20.80 -5.11
CA ILE A 307 4.29 -19.90 -4.70
C ILE A 307 5.53 -20.10 -5.57
N ILE A 308 5.92 -19.05 -6.24
CA ILE A 308 7.14 -18.97 -7.05
C ILE A 308 8.10 -17.98 -6.36
N PRO A 309 9.35 -18.37 -6.04
CA PRO A 309 10.34 -17.50 -5.41
C PRO A 309 10.98 -16.50 -6.38
#